data_8f6b72d28474d0a47576e2d0d0aa9c62
#
_entry.id   8f6b72d28474d0a47576e2d0d0aa9c62
#
_cell.length_a   1.000
_cell.length_b   1.000
_cell.length_c   1.000
_cell.angle_alpha   90.00
_cell.angle_beta   90.00
_cell.angle_gamma   90.00
#
_symmetry.space_group_name_H-M   'P 1'
#
loop_
_entity.id
_entity.type
_entity.pdbx_description
1 polymer ?
#
loop_
_entity_poly.entity_id
_entity_poly.type
_entity_poly.pdbx_seq_one_letter_code
_entity_poly.pdbx_strand_id
1 'polypeptide(L)'
;MDVKLYPAPLAGLVAAPPSKSRWHRELICQAAAGRFPPVSPNAPEDIRATAAGLRVLYGGGEEVPCGASGSTLRFLLPLAMTLGREVTFTGTPRLLERVMPGLWGVTPC
;
A
#
# COMPACT_ATOMS: atom_id res chain seq x y z
N MET A 1 3.19 -13.44 23.93
CA MET A 1 1.92 -14.18 23.92
C MET A 1 2.16 -15.57 23.36
N ASP A 2 1.73 -16.57 24.11
CA ASP A 2 1.88 -17.96 23.67
C ASP A 2 0.57 -18.44 23.08
N VAL A 3 0.69 -19.17 21.98
CA VAL A 3 -0.48 -19.76 21.31
C VAL A 3 -0.27 -21.25 21.20
N LYS A 4 -1.24 -22.02 21.70
CA LYS A 4 -1.25 -23.48 21.56
C LYS A 4 -2.27 -23.89 20.51
N LEU A 5 -1.84 -24.75 19.59
CA LEU A 5 -2.71 -25.29 18.56
C LEU A 5 -2.94 -26.77 18.81
N TYR A 6 -4.19 -27.16 18.73
CA TYR A 6 -4.59 -28.56 18.90
C TYR A 6 -5.10 -29.10 17.57
N PRO A 7 -4.63 -30.27 17.12
CA PRO A 7 -5.16 -30.82 15.87
C PRO A 7 -6.63 -31.18 16.05
N ALA A 8 -7.43 -30.76 15.09
CA ALA A 8 -8.86 -31.04 15.06
C ALA A 8 -9.34 -31.11 13.62
N PRO A 9 -10.35 -31.93 13.31
CA PRO A 9 -10.94 -31.92 11.98
C PRO A 9 -11.62 -30.59 11.71
N LEU A 10 -11.40 -30.04 10.51
CA LEU A 10 -12.01 -28.80 10.09
C LEU A 10 -13.03 -29.10 9.00
N ALA A 11 -14.21 -28.54 9.13
CA ALA A 11 -15.28 -28.67 8.15
C ALA A 11 -16.09 -27.39 8.11
N GLY A 12 -16.57 -27.02 6.94
CA GLY A 12 -17.40 -25.84 6.75
C GLY A 12 -16.88 -24.92 5.69
N LEU A 13 -17.58 -23.82 5.50
CA LEU A 13 -17.23 -22.80 4.53
C LEU A 13 -16.79 -21.54 5.26
N VAL A 14 -15.64 -21.00 4.87
CA VAL A 14 -15.13 -19.74 5.40
C VAL A 14 -14.88 -18.80 4.25
N ALA A 15 -15.44 -17.58 4.34
CA ALA A 15 -15.16 -16.57 3.35
C ALA A 15 -13.72 -16.09 3.52
N ALA A 16 -12.90 -16.29 2.50
CA ALA A 16 -11.53 -15.82 2.52
C ALA A 16 -11.49 -14.30 2.33
N PRO A 17 -10.64 -13.59 3.08
CA PRO A 17 -10.44 -12.18 2.80
C PRO A 17 -9.78 -11.99 1.43
N PRO A 18 -10.05 -10.87 0.74
CA PRO A 18 -9.38 -10.61 -0.53
C PRO A 18 -7.88 -10.50 -0.36
N SER A 19 -7.14 -10.93 -1.38
CA SER A 19 -5.68 -10.80 -1.39
C SER A 19 -5.29 -9.32 -1.46
N LYS A 20 -4.59 -8.83 -0.45
CA LYS A 20 -4.14 -7.44 -0.43
C LYS A 20 -3.17 -7.13 -1.57
N SER A 21 -2.26 -8.05 -1.87
CA SER A 21 -1.31 -7.88 -2.97
C SER A 21 -2.02 -7.69 -4.30
N ARG A 22 -3.03 -8.51 -4.57
CA ARG A 22 -3.84 -8.37 -5.78
C ARG A 22 -4.63 -7.06 -5.77
N TRP A 23 -5.16 -6.68 -4.63
CA TRP A 23 -5.93 -5.44 -4.48
C TRP A 23 -5.08 -4.20 -4.76
N HIS A 24 -3.86 -4.15 -4.21
CA HIS A 24 -2.91 -3.07 -4.52
C HIS A 24 -2.66 -2.95 -6.02
N ARG A 25 -2.36 -4.07 -6.66
CA ARG A 25 -2.08 -4.08 -8.12
C ARG A 25 -3.28 -3.65 -8.93
N GLU A 26 -4.46 -4.08 -8.52
CA GLU A 26 -5.70 -3.70 -9.19
C GLU A 26 -5.95 -2.18 -9.09
N LEU A 27 -5.74 -1.60 -7.92
CA LEU A 27 -5.86 -0.15 -7.73
C LEU A 27 -4.87 0.61 -8.62
N ILE A 28 -3.63 0.14 -8.71
CA ILE A 28 -2.61 0.77 -9.54
C ILE A 28 -3.00 0.70 -11.03
N CYS A 29 -3.48 -0.44 -11.49
CA CYS A 29 -3.93 -0.61 -12.87
C CYS A 29 -5.14 0.27 -13.18
N GLN A 30 -6.10 0.38 -12.27
CA GLN A 30 -7.25 1.24 -12.44
C GLN A 30 -6.83 2.72 -12.53
N ALA A 31 -5.92 3.15 -11.66
CA ALA A 31 -5.41 4.51 -11.68
C ALA A 31 -4.70 4.84 -13.00
N ALA A 32 -3.90 3.89 -13.52
CA ALA A 32 -3.23 4.06 -14.80
C ALA A 32 -4.24 4.22 -15.95
N ALA A 33 -5.42 3.65 -15.81
CA ALA A 33 -6.52 3.80 -16.77
C ALA A 33 -7.40 5.03 -16.49
N GLY A 34 -7.02 5.87 -15.54
CA GLY A 34 -7.77 7.07 -15.18
C GLY A 34 -8.95 6.80 -14.25
N ARG A 35 -9.01 5.64 -13.63
CA ARG A 35 -10.10 5.28 -12.75
C ARG A 35 -9.66 5.18 -11.30
N PHE A 36 -10.43 5.78 -10.41
CA PHE A 36 -10.14 5.80 -8.98
C PHE A 36 -11.36 5.27 -8.21
N PRO A 37 -11.53 3.93 -8.17
CA PRO A 37 -12.69 3.36 -7.49
C PRO A 37 -12.65 3.70 -5.99
N PRO A 38 -13.80 3.98 -5.38
CA PRO A 38 -13.85 4.26 -3.96
C PRO A 38 -13.47 3.02 -3.15
N VAL A 39 -12.75 3.24 -2.06
CA VAL A 39 -12.37 2.19 -1.13
C VAL A 39 -13.12 2.40 0.18
N SER A 40 -13.70 1.33 0.70
CA SER A 40 -14.46 1.39 1.95
C SER A 40 -13.59 1.93 3.09
N PRO A 41 -14.16 2.77 3.98
CA PRO A 41 -13.45 3.18 5.20
C PRO A 41 -13.06 2.01 6.10
N ASN A 42 -13.71 0.86 5.92
CA ASN A 42 -13.41 -0.36 6.68
C ASN A 42 -12.36 -1.24 6.00
N ALA A 43 -11.86 -0.84 4.83
CA ALA A 43 -10.79 -1.57 4.17
C ALA A 43 -9.51 -1.50 5.01
N PRO A 44 -8.56 -2.44 4.83
CA PRO A 44 -7.29 -2.37 5.53
C PRO A 44 -6.58 -1.04 5.30
N GLU A 45 -5.84 -0.59 6.32
CA GLU A 45 -5.16 0.71 6.27
C GLU A 45 -4.21 0.81 5.08
N ASP A 46 -3.48 -0.24 4.76
CA ASP A 46 -2.54 -0.25 3.65
C ASP A 46 -3.25 -0.09 2.29
N ILE A 47 -4.43 -0.67 2.13
CA ILE A 47 -5.23 -0.49 0.91
C ILE A 47 -5.73 0.96 0.80
N ARG A 48 -6.22 1.52 1.91
CA ARG A 48 -6.67 2.91 1.93
C ARG A 48 -5.52 3.88 1.63
N ALA A 49 -4.34 3.62 2.18
CA ALA A 49 -3.15 4.43 1.94
C ALA A 49 -2.74 4.40 0.46
N THR A 50 -2.77 3.22 -0.16
CA THR A 50 -2.45 3.09 -1.59
C THR A 50 -3.46 3.82 -2.46
N ALA A 51 -4.76 3.67 -2.17
CA ALA A 51 -5.80 4.37 -2.92
C ALA A 51 -5.65 5.89 -2.83
N ALA A 52 -5.41 6.41 -1.62
CA ALA A 52 -5.20 7.84 -1.43
C ALA A 52 -3.92 8.33 -2.13
N GLY A 53 -2.84 7.56 -2.04
CA GLY A 53 -1.58 7.89 -2.69
C GLY A 53 -1.69 7.94 -4.20
N LEU A 54 -2.44 7.04 -4.81
CA LEU A 54 -2.68 7.06 -6.25
C LEU A 54 -3.41 8.32 -6.69
N ARG A 55 -4.36 8.79 -5.90
CA ARG A 55 -5.06 10.05 -6.19
C ARG A 55 -4.11 11.23 -6.13
N VAL A 56 -3.16 11.22 -5.23
CA VAL A 56 -2.12 12.27 -5.15
C VAL A 56 -1.23 12.22 -6.39
N LEU A 57 -0.73 11.05 -6.76
CA LEU A 57 0.20 10.89 -7.88
C LEU A 57 -0.42 11.30 -9.21
N TYR A 58 -1.67 10.98 -9.44
CA TYR A 58 -2.37 11.32 -10.68
C TYR A 58 -3.17 12.61 -10.60
N GLY A 59 -3.37 13.13 -9.40
CA GLY A 59 -4.21 14.30 -9.19
C GLY A 59 -3.48 15.61 -8.92
N GLY A 60 -2.18 15.61 -8.76
CA GLY A 60 -1.40 16.82 -8.55
C GLY A 60 -1.07 17.18 -7.12
N GLY A 61 -1.35 16.32 -6.16
CA GLY A 61 -0.93 16.53 -4.76
C GLY A 61 0.59 16.44 -4.58
N GLU A 62 1.08 16.88 -3.44
CA GLU A 62 2.52 16.96 -3.15
C GLU A 62 3.00 15.95 -2.11
N GLU A 63 2.10 15.34 -1.35
CA GLU A 63 2.46 14.45 -0.27
C GLU A 63 1.66 13.15 -0.35
N VAL A 64 2.37 12.04 -0.18
CA VAL A 64 1.78 10.69 -0.12
C VAL A 64 1.99 10.14 1.28
N PRO A 65 0.97 10.16 2.14
CA PRO A 65 1.09 9.60 3.48
C PRO A 65 0.96 8.08 3.42
N CYS A 66 2.02 7.38 3.79
CA CYS A 66 2.05 5.91 3.78
C CYS A 66 1.70 5.31 5.14
N GLY A 67 1.73 6.10 6.21
CA GLY A 67 1.51 5.58 7.55
C GLY A 67 2.54 4.50 7.88
N ALA A 68 2.08 3.30 8.21
CA ALA A 68 2.93 2.15 8.48
C ALA A 68 2.97 1.16 7.31
N SER A 69 2.41 1.51 6.16
CA SER A 69 2.26 0.61 5.03
C SER A 69 3.51 0.53 4.17
N GLY A 70 4.28 -0.54 4.33
CA GLY A 70 5.44 -0.81 3.49
C GLY A 70 5.06 -1.09 2.04
N SER A 71 3.94 -1.74 1.81
CA SER A 71 3.45 -2.03 0.46
C SER A 71 3.13 -0.76 -0.31
N THR A 72 2.47 0.20 0.33
CA THR A 72 2.16 1.49 -0.30
C THR A 72 3.43 2.18 -0.75
N LEU A 73 4.42 2.29 0.12
CA LEU A 73 5.68 2.94 -0.21
C LEU A 73 6.41 2.21 -1.34
N ARG A 74 6.50 0.88 -1.27
CA ARG A 74 7.21 0.07 -2.27
C ARG A 74 6.57 0.12 -3.64
N PHE A 75 5.24 0.21 -3.71
CA PHE A 75 4.54 0.27 -5.00
C PHE A 75 4.50 1.68 -5.57
N LEU A 76 4.26 2.67 -4.74
CA LEU A 76 4.02 4.04 -5.23
C LEU A 76 5.30 4.82 -5.46
N LEU A 77 6.39 4.53 -4.77
CA LEU A 77 7.64 5.24 -4.98
C LEU A 77 8.18 5.06 -6.41
N PRO A 78 8.34 3.82 -6.91
CA PRO A 78 8.76 3.63 -8.31
C PRO A 78 7.75 4.22 -9.31
N LEU A 79 6.47 4.16 -9.00
CA LEU A 79 5.45 4.73 -9.86
C LEU A 79 5.59 6.25 -9.97
N ALA A 80 5.83 6.93 -8.85
CA ALA A 80 6.07 8.36 -8.85
C ALA A 80 7.29 8.73 -9.69
N MET A 81 8.36 7.95 -9.60
CA MET A 81 9.55 8.14 -10.42
C MET A 81 9.24 7.96 -11.90
N THR A 82 8.48 6.94 -12.25
CA THR A 82 8.08 6.69 -13.64
C THR A 82 7.21 7.81 -14.20
N LEU A 83 6.33 8.36 -13.38
CA LEU A 83 5.46 9.47 -13.78
C LEU A 83 6.18 10.83 -13.80
N GLY A 84 7.42 10.88 -13.31
CA GLY A 84 8.17 12.13 -13.22
C GLY A 84 7.61 13.11 -12.19
N ARG A 85 6.94 12.60 -11.16
CA ARG A 85 6.31 13.43 -10.13
C ARG A 85 7.27 13.66 -8.97
N GLU A 86 7.36 14.91 -8.54
CA GLU A 86 8.04 15.26 -7.29
C GLU A 86 7.01 15.26 -6.17
N VAL A 87 7.07 14.24 -5.32
CA VAL A 87 6.17 14.12 -4.18
C VAL A 87 6.97 13.70 -2.96
N THR A 88 6.47 14.04 -1.79
CA THR A 88 7.05 13.64 -0.52
C THR A 88 6.28 12.45 0.02
N PHE A 89 7.00 11.37 0.30
CA PHE A 89 6.41 10.20 0.94
C PHE A 89 6.64 10.30 2.44
N THR A 90 5.58 10.24 3.21
CA THR A 90 5.66 10.29 4.67
C THR A 90 5.20 8.97 5.27
N GLY A 91 5.70 8.65 6.44
CA GLY A 91 5.33 7.44 7.13
C GLY A 91 5.94 7.40 8.51
N THR A 92 5.71 6.30 9.23
CA THR A 92 6.32 6.13 10.55
C THR A 92 7.83 6.00 10.41
N PRO A 93 8.61 6.44 11.42
CA PRO A 93 10.08 6.29 11.36
C PRO A 93 10.50 4.84 11.16
N ARG A 94 9.80 3.90 11.77
CA ARG A 94 10.09 2.48 11.62
C ARG A 94 9.88 1.98 10.20
N LEU A 95 8.85 2.50 9.51
CA LEU A 95 8.62 2.18 8.11
C LEU A 95 9.80 2.60 7.25
N LEU A 96 10.26 3.83 7.42
CA LEU A 96 11.36 4.36 6.62
C LEU A 96 12.65 3.59 6.87
N GLU A 97 12.95 3.25 8.11
CA GLU A 97 14.12 2.44 8.45
C GLU A 97 14.09 1.06 7.81
N ARG A 98 12.89 0.46 7.74
CA ARG A 98 12.72 -0.92 7.28
C ARG A 98 12.71 -1.04 5.75
N VAL A 99 12.15 -0.05 5.07
CA VAL A 99 11.91 -0.10 3.64
C VAL A 99 13.00 0.59 2.83
N MET A 100 13.53 1.70 3.30
CA MET A 100 14.51 2.50 2.54
C MET A 100 15.77 1.73 2.13
N PRO A 101 16.37 0.87 2.98
CA PRO A 101 17.53 0.10 2.54
C PRO A 101 17.27 -0.81 1.36
N GLY A 102 15.99 -1.18 1.12
CA GLY A 102 15.61 -2.00 -0.02
C GLY A 102 15.21 -1.21 -1.25
N LEU A 103 15.23 0.11 -1.18
CA LEU A 103 14.85 0.99 -2.27
C LEU A 103 16.11 1.64 -2.86
N TRP A 104 16.63 1.02 -3.87
CA TRP A 104 17.86 1.39 -4.51
C TRP A 104 17.82 2.81 -5.10
N GLY A 105 18.88 3.59 -4.86
CA GLY A 105 18.99 4.92 -5.40
C GLY A 105 18.10 5.97 -4.74
N VAL A 106 17.46 5.63 -3.63
CA VAL A 106 16.59 6.55 -2.89
C VAL A 106 17.30 6.98 -1.61
N THR A 107 17.36 8.28 -1.38
CA THR A 107 17.90 8.84 -0.14
C THR A 107 16.76 9.25 0.77
N PRO A 108 16.81 8.92 2.07
CA PRO A 108 15.80 9.40 3.02
C PRO A 108 15.93 10.91 3.22
N CYS A 109 14.80 11.56 3.29
CA CYS A 109 14.72 12.98 3.58
C CYS A 109 14.58 13.21 5.07
#